data_1531e4616d57b83d11b9687d5c0df966
#
_entry.id   1531e4616d57b83d11b9687d5c0df966
#
_cell.length_a   1.000
_cell.length_b   1.000
_cell.length_c   1.000
_cell.angle_alpha   90.00
_cell.angle_beta   90.00
_cell.angle_gamma   90.00
#
_symmetry.space_group_name_H-M   'P 1'
#
loop_
_entity.id
_entity.type
_entity.pdbx_description
1 polymer ?
#
loop_
_entity_poly.entity_id
_entity_poly.type
_entity_poly.pdbx_seq_one_letter_code
_entity_poly.pdbx_strand_id
1 'polypeptide(L)'
;MYEQFKTIAENNNWVFQYARKDYANLFDEQEQKGVPHLFVDPIRKQKVYGDLGELDETKYSGSFMILLSSDIDDEDYNTKYQNNIKPIATSAIELIEESIRCTGDYSIVIWDEVEVINVFDYNLDGILITYQIND
;
A
#
# COMPACT_ATOMS: atom_id res chain seq x y z
N MET A 1 -3.06 -1.57 -12.63
CA MET A 1 -2.53 -1.49 -11.22
C MET A 1 -3.63 -1.54 -10.16
N TYR A 2 -4.74 -0.86 -10.32
CA TYR A 2 -5.85 -0.94 -9.35
C TYR A 2 -6.31 -2.37 -9.09
N GLU A 3 -6.57 -3.12 -10.15
CA GLU A 3 -7.05 -4.50 -10.04
C GLU A 3 -6.01 -5.42 -9.38
N GLN A 4 -4.73 -5.20 -9.62
CA GLN A 4 -3.65 -5.95 -8.97
C GLN A 4 -3.66 -5.72 -7.46
N PHE A 5 -3.69 -4.47 -7.02
CA PHE A 5 -3.75 -4.15 -5.59
C PHE A 5 -5.00 -4.71 -4.93
N LYS A 6 -6.14 -4.55 -5.58
CA LYS A 6 -7.41 -5.05 -5.06
C LYS A 6 -7.40 -6.58 -4.92
N THR A 7 -6.94 -7.27 -5.94
CA THR A 7 -6.85 -8.74 -5.94
C THR A 7 -5.91 -9.25 -4.85
N ILE A 8 -4.77 -8.60 -4.67
CA ILE A 8 -3.82 -8.96 -3.60
C ILE A 8 -4.50 -8.83 -2.23
N ALA A 9 -5.19 -7.74 -1.99
CA ALA A 9 -5.90 -7.52 -0.74
C ALA A 9 -7.00 -8.57 -0.51
N GLU A 10 -7.81 -8.84 -1.52
CA GLU A 10 -8.88 -9.84 -1.44
C GLU A 10 -8.35 -11.25 -1.18
N ASN A 11 -7.29 -11.65 -1.87
CA ASN A 11 -6.68 -12.98 -1.71
C ASN A 11 -6.08 -13.19 -0.31
N ASN A 12 -5.71 -12.12 0.38
CA ASN A 12 -5.13 -12.17 1.71
C ASN A 12 -6.10 -11.76 2.82
N ASN A 13 -7.36 -11.51 2.48
CA ASN A 13 -8.39 -11.05 3.41
C ASN A 13 -8.03 -9.74 4.11
N TRP A 14 -7.36 -8.84 3.40
CA TRP A 14 -7.07 -7.49 3.87
C TRP A 14 -8.23 -6.56 3.56
N VAL A 15 -8.36 -5.49 4.34
CA VAL A 15 -9.28 -4.39 4.02
C VAL A 15 -8.65 -3.54 2.91
N PHE A 16 -9.40 -3.31 1.83
CA PHE A 16 -8.94 -2.52 0.69
C PHE A 16 -9.72 -1.21 0.60
N GLN A 17 -8.99 -0.10 0.46
CA GLN A 17 -9.56 1.22 0.25
C GLN A 17 -8.85 1.94 -0.90
N TYR A 18 -9.63 2.54 -1.79
CA TYR A 18 -9.10 3.33 -2.89
C TYR A 18 -9.46 4.80 -2.72
N ALA A 19 -8.45 5.64 -2.85
CA ALA A 19 -8.49 7.08 -2.64
C ALA A 19 -8.61 7.51 -1.16
N ARG A 20 -7.97 8.62 -0.84
CA ARG A 20 -7.95 9.21 0.51
C ARG A 20 -9.19 10.05 0.79
N LYS A 21 -10.34 9.52 0.58
CA LYS A 21 -11.56 10.28 0.84
C LYS A 21 -12.16 9.86 2.18
N ASP A 22 -12.18 10.76 3.15
CA ASP A 22 -12.83 10.59 4.45
C ASP A 22 -12.35 9.34 5.24
N TYR A 23 -11.05 9.26 5.48
CA TYR A 23 -10.46 8.21 6.29
C TYR A 23 -11.15 8.01 7.64
N ALA A 24 -11.58 9.11 8.28
CA ALA A 24 -12.24 9.07 9.57
C ALA A 24 -13.52 8.24 9.54
N ASN A 25 -14.31 8.37 8.49
CA ASN A 25 -15.60 7.66 8.37
C ASN A 25 -15.43 6.19 7.95
N LEU A 26 -14.34 5.87 7.25
CA LEU A 26 -14.09 4.52 6.76
C LEU A 26 -13.62 3.58 7.87
N PHE A 27 -12.93 4.11 8.87
CA PHE A 27 -12.40 3.31 9.98
C PHE A 27 -13.45 2.85 10.96
N ASP A 28 -14.41 3.70 11.30
CA ASP A 28 -15.47 3.38 12.26
C ASP A 28 -16.28 2.16 11.82
N GLU A 29 -16.39 1.93 10.51
CA GLU A 29 -17.21 0.85 9.96
C GLU A 29 -16.39 -0.40 9.55
N GLN A 30 -15.10 -0.24 9.29
CA GLN A 30 -14.29 -1.31 8.68
C GLN A 30 -13.03 -1.67 9.46
N GLU A 31 -12.79 -1.06 10.60
CA GLU A 31 -11.62 -1.37 11.41
C GLU A 31 -11.64 -2.85 11.86
N GLN A 32 -10.62 -3.58 11.48
CA GLN A 32 -10.39 -4.95 11.94
C GLN A 32 -9.02 -5.03 12.60
N LYS A 33 -8.98 -5.30 13.90
CA LYS A 33 -7.72 -5.41 14.64
C LYS A 33 -6.88 -6.58 14.12
N GLY A 34 -5.59 -6.34 13.91
CA GLY A 34 -4.65 -7.34 13.45
C GLY A 34 -4.73 -7.67 11.96
N VAL A 35 -5.62 -7.03 11.22
CA VAL A 35 -5.77 -7.20 9.77
C VAL A 35 -5.15 -6.01 9.05
N PRO A 36 -4.26 -6.24 8.07
CA PRO A 36 -3.73 -5.16 7.25
C PRO A 36 -4.82 -4.42 6.48
N HIS A 37 -4.72 -3.10 6.46
CA HIS A 37 -5.56 -2.22 5.65
C HIS A 37 -4.71 -1.65 4.53
N LEU A 38 -5.05 -1.99 3.30
CA LEU A 38 -4.36 -1.48 2.11
C LEU A 38 -5.10 -0.24 1.59
N PHE A 39 -4.46 0.91 1.71
CA PHE A 39 -4.95 2.19 1.19
C PHE A 39 -4.15 2.56 -0.05
N VAL A 40 -4.81 2.57 -1.20
CA VAL A 40 -4.16 2.93 -2.46
C VAL A 40 -4.61 4.32 -2.87
N ASP A 41 -3.67 5.24 -3.02
CA ASP A 41 -3.93 6.57 -3.57
C ASP A 41 -4.19 6.49 -5.08
N PRO A 42 -4.87 7.47 -5.67
CA PRO A 42 -5.11 7.51 -7.09
C PRO A 42 -3.82 7.31 -7.91
N ILE A 43 -3.89 6.38 -8.84
CA ILE A 43 -2.74 5.91 -9.59
C ILE A 43 -2.51 6.81 -10.81
N ARG A 44 -1.29 7.31 -10.97
CA ARG A 44 -0.89 8.02 -12.18
C ARG A 44 -0.49 7.00 -13.25
N LYS A 45 -1.10 7.12 -14.41
CA LYS A 45 -0.74 6.33 -15.60
C LYS A 45 -0.15 7.26 -16.64
N GLN A 46 1.06 6.97 -17.07
CA GLN A 46 1.77 7.72 -18.10
C GLN A 46 2.10 6.80 -19.26
N LYS A 47 1.71 7.20 -20.44
CA LYS A 47 2.07 6.48 -21.67
C LYS A 47 3.19 7.23 -22.39
N VAL A 48 4.22 6.50 -22.77
CA VAL A 48 5.35 7.00 -23.55
C VAL A 48 5.27 6.43 -24.94
N TYR A 49 5.30 7.31 -25.93
CA TYR A 49 5.22 6.93 -27.34
C TYR A 49 6.57 7.14 -28.02
N GLY A 50 6.90 6.22 -28.91
CA GLY A 50 8.08 6.32 -29.75
C GLY A 50 7.94 7.33 -30.89
N ASP A 51 9.02 7.53 -31.65
CA ASP A 51 9.09 8.52 -32.74
C ASP A 51 8.10 8.27 -33.89
N LEU A 52 7.67 7.02 -34.04
CA LEU A 52 6.71 6.64 -35.07
C LEU A 52 5.26 6.58 -34.58
N GLY A 53 5.02 7.06 -33.35
CA GLY A 53 3.69 7.07 -32.75
C GLY A 53 3.25 5.76 -32.10
N GLU A 54 4.11 4.76 -32.06
CA GLU A 54 3.85 3.49 -31.36
C GLU A 54 3.93 3.69 -29.84
N LEU A 55 3.13 2.94 -29.10
CA LEU A 55 3.21 2.90 -27.64
C LEU A 55 4.48 2.14 -27.24
N ASP A 56 5.41 2.82 -26.62
CA ASP A 56 6.70 2.27 -26.21
C ASP A 56 6.65 1.71 -24.79
N GLU A 57 6.11 2.48 -23.84
CA GLU A 57 6.09 2.12 -22.44
C GLU A 57 4.87 2.71 -21.73
N THR A 58 4.34 1.98 -20.75
CA THR A 58 3.37 2.50 -19.81
C THR A 58 3.94 2.49 -18.41
N LYS A 59 3.90 3.64 -17.74
CA LYS A 59 4.40 3.83 -16.37
C LYS A 59 3.24 4.06 -15.42
N TYR A 60 3.28 3.36 -14.30
CA TYR A 60 2.33 3.56 -13.20
C TYR A 60 3.09 4.08 -11.99
N SER A 61 2.61 5.16 -11.39
CA SER A 61 3.24 5.73 -10.20
C SER A 61 2.20 6.23 -9.22
N GLY A 62 2.58 6.30 -7.97
CA GLY A 62 1.73 6.76 -6.91
C GLY A 62 2.24 6.32 -5.55
N SER A 63 1.32 6.26 -4.61
CA SER A 63 1.61 5.79 -3.26
C SER A 63 0.50 4.91 -2.74
N PHE A 64 0.85 4.05 -1.82
CA PHE A 64 -0.12 3.28 -1.03
C PHE A 64 0.42 3.09 0.39
N MET A 65 -0.46 2.74 1.29
CA MET A 65 -0.10 2.44 2.67
C MET A 65 -0.63 1.09 3.08
N ILE A 66 0.17 0.34 3.82
CA ILE A 66 -0.29 -0.81 4.60
C ILE A 66 -0.32 -0.35 6.05
N LEU A 67 -1.50 -0.34 6.65
CA LEU A 67 -1.72 0.14 8.00
C LEU A 67 -2.40 -0.92 8.85
N LEU A 68 -2.05 -0.90 10.13
CA LEU A 68 -2.63 -1.76 11.16
C LEU A 68 -3.16 -0.88 12.29
N SER A 69 -4.31 -1.24 12.81
CA SER A 69 -4.84 -0.59 14.01
C SER A 69 -3.95 -0.88 15.20
N SER A 70 -3.55 0.15 15.93
CA SER A 70 -2.76 0.04 17.15
C SER A 70 -3.50 0.61 18.36
N ASP A 71 -3.03 0.29 19.56
CA ASP A 71 -3.63 0.80 20.78
C ASP A 71 -3.20 2.27 20.99
N ILE A 72 -4.20 3.15 21.15
CA ILE A 72 -3.97 4.57 21.42
C ILE A 72 -3.22 4.81 22.74
N ASP A 73 -3.43 3.93 23.71
CA ASP A 73 -2.82 4.04 25.04
C ASP A 73 -1.37 3.55 25.07
N ASP A 74 -0.92 2.89 24.00
CA ASP A 74 0.47 2.45 23.87
C ASP A 74 1.33 3.58 23.29
N GLU A 75 2.03 4.28 24.15
CA GLU A 75 2.94 5.38 23.80
C GLU A 75 4.35 4.91 23.40
N ASP A 76 4.66 3.63 23.56
CA ASP A 76 5.97 3.08 23.24
C ASP A 76 6.07 2.72 21.75
N TYR A 77 6.76 3.55 20.99
CA TYR A 77 6.97 3.35 19.56
C TYR A 77 7.78 2.09 19.24
N ASN A 78 8.67 1.66 20.13
CA ASN A 78 9.38 0.40 19.95
C ASN A 78 8.43 -0.81 19.99
N THR A 79 7.47 -0.79 20.92
CA THR A 79 6.45 -1.83 21.01
C THR A 79 5.57 -1.86 19.77
N LYS A 80 5.14 -0.71 19.27
CA LYS A 80 4.37 -0.61 18.02
C LYS A 80 5.14 -1.15 16.82
N TYR A 81 6.42 -0.80 16.72
CA TYR A 81 7.29 -1.32 15.67
C TYR A 81 7.41 -2.85 15.74
N GLN A 82 7.71 -3.39 16.91
CA GLN A 82 7.90 -4.84 17.10
C GLN A 82 6.63 -5.65 16.89
N ASN A 83 5.48 -5.10 17.22
CA ASN A 83 4.20 -5.83 17.12
C ASN A 83 3.50 -5.66 15.77
N ASN A 84 3.60 -4.50 15.13
CA ASN A 84 2.82 -4.17 13.95
C ASN A 84 3.67 -4.01 12.70
N ILE A 85 4.72 -3.19 12.75
CA ILE A 85 5.48 -2.84 11.55
C ILE A 85 6.36 -4.00 11.11
N LYS A 86 7.24 -4.48 11.97
CA LYS A 86 8.19 -5.53 11.64
C LYS A 86 7.53 -6.86 11.24
N PRO A 87 6.59 -7.44 12.04
CA PRO A 87 6.07 -8.77 11.71
C PRO A 87 4.96 -8.77 10.67
N ILE A 88 4.14 -7.72 10.60
CA ILE A 88 2.91 -7.72 9.79
C ILE A 88 3.03 -6.81 8.58
N ALA A 89 3.33 -5.53 8.80
CA ALA A 89 3.40 -4.57 7.70
C ALA A 89 4.53 -4.91 6.73
N THR A 90 5.71 -5.24 7.22
CA THR A 90 6.85 -5.63 6.39
C THR A 90 6.53 -6.88 5.56
N SER A 91 5.92 -7.89 6.17
CA SER A 91 5.52 -9.11 5.44
C SER A 91 4.48 -8.83 4.37
N ALA A 92 3.52 -7.94 4.65
CA ALA A 92 2.50 -7.54 3.68
C ALA A 92 3.13 -6.79 2.49
N ILE A 93 4.07 -5.90 2.75
CA ILE A 93 4.79 -5.17 1.69
C ILE A 93 5.60 -6.10 0.82
N GLU A 94 6.34 -7.04 1.40
CA GLU A 94 7.11 -8.04 0.66
C GLU A 94 6.20 -8.90 -0.23
N LEU A 95 5.03 -9.27 0.27
CA LEU A 95 4.05 -10.03 -0.50
C LEU A 95 3.52 -9.23 -1.70
N ILE A 96 3.24 -7.94 -1.53
CA ILE A 96 2.79 -7.08 -2.64
C ILE A 96 3.90 -6.95 -3.68
N GLU A 97 5.12 -6.65 -3.25
CA GLU A 97 6.28 -6.51 -4.13
C GLU A 97 6.51 -7.79 -4.95
N GLU A 98 6.54 -8.92 -4.29
CA GLU A 98 6.72 -10.22 -4.93
C GLU A 98 5.57 -10.53 -5.91
N SER A 99 4.33 -10.25 -5.52
CA SER A 99 3.16 -10.48 -6.39
C SER A 99 3.23 -9.67 -7.68
N ILE A 100 3.71 -8.42 -7.62
CA ILE A 100 3.88 -7.57 -8.80
C ILE A 100 5.02 -8.11 -9.68
N ARG A 101 6.15 -8.48 -9.08
CA ARG A 101 7.32 -8.98 -9.81
C ARG A 101 7.07 -10.32 -10.49
N CYS A 102 6.28 -11.19 -9.86
CA CYS A 102 6.05 -12.55 -10.36
C CYS A 102 5.04 -12.62 -11.50
N THR A 103 4.31 -11.56 -11.80
CA THR A 103 3.40 -11.54 -12.96
C THR A 103 4.14 -11.62 -14.29
N GLY A 104 5.40 -11.15 -14.32
CA GLY A 104 6.19 -11.06 -15.55
C GLY A 104 5.79 -9.88 -16.46
N ASP A 105 4.68 -9.23 -16.17
CA ASP A 105 4.15 -8.14 -16.99
C ASP A 105 4.65 -6.75 -16.52
N TYR A 106 5.22 -6.68 -15.32
CA TYR A 106 5.62 -5.42 -14.69
C TYR A 106 7.05 -5.46 -14.16
N SER A 107 7.70 -4.32 -14.24
CA SER A 107 9.01 -4.09 -13.64
C SER A 107 8.94 -2.96 -12.63
N ILE A 108 9.39 -3.21 -11.40
CA ILE A 108 9.47 -2.18 -10.37
C ILE A 108 10.72 -1.35 -10.62
N VAL A 109 10.54 -0.04 -10.76
CA VAL A 109 11.63 0.92 -11.01
C VAL A 109 11.97 1.69 -9.74
N ILE A 110 10.95 2.14 -9.01
CA ILE A 110 11.11 2.84 -7.74
C ILE A 110 10.21 2.16 -6.71
N TRP A 111 10.77 1.94 -5.52
CA TRP A 111 10.05 1.36 -4.40
C TRP A 111 10.63 1.93 -3.11
N ASP A 112 10.04 3.03 -2.64
CA ASP A 112 10.44 3.71 -1.42
C ASP A 112 9.51 3.35 -0.27
N GLU A 113 10.09 2.94 0.85
CA GLU A 113 9.37 2.55 2.05
C GLU A 113 9.63 3.54 3.18
N VAL A 114 8.57 4.08 3.77
CA VAL A 114 8.64 4.94 4.94
C VAL A 114 7.73 4.40 6.03
N GLU A 115 8.29 4.10 7.19
CA GLU A 115 7.51 3.68 8.35
C GLU A 115 6.68 4.86 8.87
N VAL A 116 5.43 4.59 9.21
CA VAL A 116 4.50 5.59 9.74
C VAL A 116 3.85 5.07 11.02
N ILE A 117 3.75 5.94 12.01
CA ILE A 117 3.18 5.63 13.32
C ILE A 117 2.17 6.70 13.70
N ASN A 118 1.04 6.27 14.28
CA ASN A 118 -0.06 7.16 14.68
C ASN A 118 -0.59 8.01 13.53
N VAL A 119 -0.76 7.39 12.37
CA VAL A 119 -1.35 8.04 11.21
C VAL A 119 -2.86 8.12 11.41
N PHE A 120 -3.42 9.29 11.10
CA PHE A 120 -4.83 9.60 11.28
C PHE A 120 -5.25 9.60 12.76
N ASP A 121 -6.49 9.96 13.01
CA ASP A 121 -7.05 10.04 14.36
C ASP A 121 -7.31 8.69 15.02
N TYR A 122 -6.98 7.59 14.33
CA TYR A 122 -7.25 6.20 14.74
C TYR A 122 -6.02 5.38 15.14
N ASN A 123 -4.87 6.02 15.27
CA ASN A 123 -3.63 5.35 15.65
C ASN A 123 -3.32 4.13 14.79
N LEU A 124 -3.08 4.39 13.54
CA LEU A 124 -2.67 3.37 12.57
C LEU A 124 -1.16 3.42 12.38
N ASP A 125 -0.57 2.27 12.42
CA ASP A 125 0.86 2.10 12.22
C ASP A 125 1.11 1.23 11.00
N GLY A 126 2.15 1.53 10.26
CA GLY A 126 2.48 0.74 9.09
C GLY A 126 3.57 1.32 8.23
N ILE A 127 3.42 1.16 6.94
CA ILE A 127 4.42 1.58 5.94
C ILE A 127 3.72 2.30 4.79
N LEU A 128 4.28 3.46 4.44
CA LEU A 128 3.92 4.20 3.24
C LEU A 128 4.88 3.82 2.13
N ILE A 129 4.34 3.43 0.99
CA ILE A 129 5.13 3.08 -0.20
C ILE A 129 4.89 4.13 -1.28
N THR A 130 5.99 4.65 -1.83
CA THR A 130 5.97 5.41 -3.06
C THR A 130 6.62 4.57 -4.15
N TYR A 131 5.93 4.38 -5.26
CA TYR A 131 6.35 3.43 -6.29
C TYR A 131 6.32 4.03 -7.69
N GLN A 132 7.15 3.45 -8.55
CA GLN A 132 7.02 3.53 -10.00
C GLN A 132 7.18 2.12 -10.58
N ILE A 133 6.22 1.73 -11.40
CA ILE A 133 6.15 0.42 -12.04
C ILE A 133 5.95 0.62 -13.53
N ASN A 134 6.74 -0.06 -14.33
CA ASN A 134 6.63 -0.03 -15.78
C ASN A 134 6.09 -1.37 -16.30
N ASP A 135 5.29 -1.29 -17.32
CA ASP A 135 4.89 -2.50 -18.03
C ASP A 135 5.73 -2.74 -19.28
#